data_db8165841553397fb55b1d550148ba44
#
_entry.id   db8165841553397fb55b1d550148ba44
#
_cell.length_a   1.000
_cell.length_b   1.000
_cell.length_c   1.000
_cell.angle_alpha   90.00
_cell.angle_beta   90.00
_cell.angle_gamma   90.00
#
_symmetry.space_group_name_H-M   'P 1'
#
loop_
_entity.id
_entity.type
_entity.pdbx_description
1 polymer ?
#
loop_
_entity_poly.entity_id
_entity_poly.type
_entity_poly.pdbx_seq_one_letter_code
_entity_poly.pdbx_strand_id
1 'polypeptide(L)'
;MKKINFKSKFGKFTDQWSPKVIAEMNDYQFKLVKIKDDFIWHKHDDTDEVFIVIEGQIFIEFENETVEINEGEMIVVPIGTKHKPYAKKEAKIMLVEPAGVVNTCLLYTSPSPRD
;
A
#
# COMPACT_ATOMS: atom_id res chain seq x y z
N MET A 1 -11.76 23.49 7.07
CA MET A 1 -11.70 22.01 6.98
C MET A 1 -12.25 21.55 5.65
N LYS A 2 -11.54 20.66 4.99
CA LYS A 2 -11.95 20.18 3.67
C LYS A 2 -12.10 18.67 3.71
N LYS A 3 -13.19 18.18 3.14
CA LYS A 3 -13.35 16.74 2.95
C LYS A 3 -12.50 16.30 1.75
N ILE A 4 -12.10 15.04 1.76
CA ILE A 4 -11.30 14.45 0.69
C ILE A 4 -12.14 13.38 0.01
N ASN A 5 -12.20 13.46 -1.32
CA ASN A 5 -12.91 12.48 -2.14
C ASN A 5 -11.88 11.57 -2.79
N PHE A 6 -11.92 10.29 -2.47
CA PHE A 6 -10.92 9.34 -2.96
C PHE A 6 -10.96 9.20 -4.48
N LYS A 7 -12.15 9.11 -5.05
CA LYS A 7 -12.28 8.97 -6.50
C LYS A 7 -11.66 10.17 -7.22
N SER A 8 -11.90 11.37 -6.71
CA SER A 8 -11.33 12.59 -7.26
C SER A 8 -9.81 12.57 -7.17
N LYS A 9 -9.27 12.13 -6.04
CA LYS A 9 -7.81 12.07 -5.86
C LYS A 9 -7.17 11.02 -6.77
N PHE A 10 -7.78 9.84 -6.90
CA PHE A 10 -7.28 8.82 -7.82
C PHE A 10 -7.28 9.29 -9.27
N GLY A 11 -8.22 10.15 -9.65
CA GLY A 11 -8.30 10.68 -11.01
C GLY A 11 -7.16 11.63 -11.37
N LYS A 12 -6.32 12.02 -10.42
CA LYS A 12 -5.26 12.99 -10.65
C LYS A 12 -3.92 12.37 -11.03
N PHE A 13 -3.81 11.03 -11.01
CA PHE A 13 -2.56 10.38 -11.35
C PHE A 13 -2.83 9.04 -12.02
N THR A 14 -1.84 8.56 -12.77
CA THR A 14 -1.93 7.32 -13.52
C THR A 14 -0.82 6.32 -13.17
N ASP A 15 0.24 6.80 -12.55
CA ASP A 15 1.38 5.95 -12.20
C ASP A 15 1.01 4.92 -11.15
N GLN A 16 1.68 3.80 -11.20
CA GLN A 16 1.45 2.67 -10.29
C GLN A 16 2.61 2.55 -9.31
N TRP A 17 2.35 1.95 -8.14
CA TRP A 17 3.35 1.70 -7.10
C TRP A 17 4.02 2.98 -6.60
N SER A 18 3.34 4.12 -6.72
CA SER A 18 3.86 5.41 -6.30
C SER A 18 2.83 6.12 -5.43
N PRO A 19 2.92 5.97 -4.13
CA PRO A 19 1.92 6.49 -3.20
C PRO A 19 1.87 8.01 -3.18
N LYS A 20 0.65 8.51 -3.05
CA LYS A 20 0.36 9.94 -2.98
C LYS A 20 -0.25 10.24 -1.62
N VAL A 21 0.42 11.08 -0.83
CA VAL A 21 -0.11 11.50 0.47
C VAL A 21 -1.31 12.40 0.24
N ILE A 22 -2.46 12.03 0.79
CA ILE A 22 -3.68 12.82 0.66
C ILE A 22 -4.13 13.45 1.95
N ALA A 23 -3.65 12.96 3.08
CA ALA A 23 -4.03 13.48 4.39
C ALA A 23 -3.01 13.04 5.43
N GLU A 24 -3.01 13.75 6.55
CA GLU A 24 -2.18 13.41 7.70
C GLU A 24 -3.01 13.53 8.97
N MET A 25 -2.73 12.66 9.92
CA MET A 25 -3.30 12.73 11.25
C MET A 25 -2.21 12.36 12.23
N ASN A 26 -1.85 13.33 13.11
CA ASN A 26 -0.70 13.18 14.01
C ASN A 26 0.54 12.83 13.17
N ASP A 27 1.22 11.73 13.47
CA ASP A 27 2.40 11.31 12.73
C ASP A 27 2.07 10.39 11.56
N TYR A 28 0.79 10.17 11.29
CA TYR A 28 0.36 9.20 10.28
C TYR A 28 0.03 9.87 8.97
N GLN A 29 0.35 9.19 7.88
CA GLN A 29 0.01 9.61 6.53
C GLN A 29 -0.96 8.63 5.91
N PHE A 30 -1.93 9.19 5.19
CA PHE A 30 -2.88 8.43 4.38
C PHE A 30 -2.44 8.58 2.93
N LYS A 31 -2.14 7.47 2.28
CA LYS A 31 -1.58 7.49 0.92
C LYS A 31 -2.45 6.68 -0.01
N LEU A 32 -2.72 7.21 -1.19
CA LEU A 32 -3.42 6.48 -2.24
C LEU A 32 -2.41 5.92 -3.22
N VAL A 33 -2.64 4.68 -3.64
CA VAL A 33 -1.75 3.98 -4.57
C VAL A 33 -2.59 3.22 -5.57
N LYS A 34 -2.18 3.26 -6.84
CA LYS A 34 -2.68 2.33 -7.84
C LYS A 34 -1.66 1.22 -7.97
N ILE A 35 -2.13 -0.02 -7.94
CA ILE A 35 -1.22 -1.16 -8.08
C ILE A 35 -1.72 -2.10 -9.17
N LYS A 36 -0.79 -2.74 -9.84
CA LYS A 36 -1.03 -3.75 -10.85
C LYS A 36 0.21 -4.61 -10.97
N ASP A 37 0.03 -5.89 -11.22
CA ASP A 37 1.10 -6.88 -11.30
C ASP A 37 1.84 -7.01 -9.96
N ASP A 38 3.04 -7.56 -9.98
CA ASP A 38 3.76 -7.89 -8.76
C ASP A 38 4.57 -6.72 -8.22
N PHE A 39 4.60 -6.62 -6.90
CA PHE A 39 5.62 -5.83 -6.24
C PHE A 39 6.78 -6.76 -5.85
N ILE A 40 7.60 -6.34 -4.92
CA ILE A 40 8.73 -7.13 -4.44
C ILE A 40 8.44 -7.69 -3.06
N TRP A 41 9.15 -8.76 -2.72
CA TRP A 41 9.16 -9.24 -1.34
C TRP A 41 9.87 -8.21 -0.47
N HIS A 42 9.22 -7.77 0.59
CA HIS A 42 9.79 -6.80 1.51
C HIS A 42 9.15 -6.92 2.89
N LYS A 43 9.70 -6.19 3.84
CA LYS A 43 9.15 -6.07 5.18
C LYS A 43 9.45 -4.68 5.71
N HIS A 44 8.73 -4.30 6.75
CA HIS A 44 8.98 -3.07 7.48
C HIS A 44 9.41 -3.45 8.89
N ASP A 45 10.54 -2.91 9.34
CA ASP A 45 11.06 -3.20 10.67
C ASP A 45 10.63 -2.19 11.71
N ASP A 46 10.00 -1.09 11.29
CA ASP A 46 9.68 0.04 12.16
C ASP A 46 8.22 0.13 12.54
N THR A 47 7.32 -0.49 11.77
CA THR A 47 5.90 -0.30 11.96
C THR A 47 5.08 -1.39 11.28
N ASP A 48 3.85 -1.53 11.74
CA ASP A 48 2.83 -2.26 10.98
C ASP A 48 2.45 -1.44 9.75
N GLU A 49 1.86 -2.10 8.77
CA GLU A 49 1.36 -1.43 7.57
C GLU A 49 -0.08 -1.82 7.33
N VAL A 50 -0.92 -0.85 6.98
CA VAL A 50 -2.34 -1.09 6.71
C VAL A 50 -2.60 -0.96 5.23
N PHE A 51 -3.25 -1.98 4.65
CA PHE A 51 -3.73 -1.94 3.27
C PHE A 51 -5.25 -1.92 3.31
N ILE A 52 -5.85 -0.94 2.65
CA ILE A 52 -7.30 -0.81 2.53
C ILE A 52 -7.63 -0.80 1.05
N VAL A 53 -8.49 -1.73 0.60
CA VAL A 53 -8.86 -1.78 -0.82
C VAL A 53 -10.07 -0.89 -1.05
N ILE A 54 -9.86 0.17 -1.83
CA ILE A 54 -10.92 1.11 -2.18
C ILE A 54 -11.67 0.63 -3.41
N GLU A 55 -10.96 0.07 -4.40
CA GLU A 55 -11.56 -0.43 -5.62
C GLU A 55 -10.71 -1.58 -6.17
N GLY A 56 -11.37 -2.66 -6.55
CA GLY A 56 -10.71 -3.81 -7.14
C GLY A 56 -10.37 -4.88 -6.12
N GLN A 57 -9.29 -5.60 -6.38
CA GLN A 57 -8.87 -6.74 -5.57
C GLN A 57 -7.36 -6.82 -5.57
N ILE A 58 -6.79 -7.08 -4.42
CA ILE A 58 -5.35 -7.32 -4.30
C ILE A 58 -5.12 -8.65 -3.59
N PHE A 59 -3.89 -9.14 -3.72
CA PHE A 59 -3.41 -10.31 -3.02
C PHE A 59 -2.12 -9.92 -2.31
N ILE A 60 -1.90 -10.49 -1.14
CA ILE A 60 -0.62 -10.33 -0.45
C ILE A 60 -0.11 -11.72 -0.12
N GLU A 61 1.06 -12.07 -0.69
CA GLU A 61 1.73 -13.31 -0.37
C GLU A 61 2.53 -13.15 0.91
N PHE A 62 2.37 -14.12 1.79
CA PHE A 62 3.19 -14.30 2.98
C PHE A 62 3.94 -15.64 2.83
N GLU A 63 4.85 -15.95 3.75
CA GLU A 63 5.63 -17.17 3.63
C GLU A 63 4.76 -18.43 3.58
N ASN A 64 3.66 -18.45 4.33
CA ASN A 64 2.83 -19.64 4.48
C ASN A 64 1.43 -19.52 3.88
N GLU A 65 1.08 -18.39 3.33
CA GLU A 65 -0.27 -18.17 2.79
C GLU A 65 -0.31 -16.97 1.86
N THR A 66 -1.35 -16.92 1.07
CA THR A 66 -1.69 -15.74 0.27
C THR A 66 -3.08 -15.29 0.71
N VAL A 67 -3.20 -14.02 1.04
CA VAL A 67 -4.47 -13.45 1.47
C VAL A 67 -5.05 -12.61 0.35
N GLU A 68 -6.31 -12.84 0.05
CA GLU A 68 -7.07 -12.04 -0.92
C GLU A 68 -7.80 -10.93 -0.18
N ILE A 69 -7.66 -9.70 -0.63
CA ILE A 69 -8.33 -8.55 -0.02
C ILE A 69 -9.17 -7.89 -1.10
N ASN A 70 -10.46 -7.82 -0.88
CA ASN A 70 -11.43 -7.32 -1.85
C ASN A 70 -11.84 -5.89 -1.52
N GLU A 71 -12.56 -5.28 -2.45
CA GLU A 71 -13.08 -3.93 -2.27
C GLU A 71 -13.83 -3.81 -0.94
N GLY A 72 -13.52 -2.79 -0.17
CA GLY A 72 -14.12 -2.58 1.14
C GLY A 72 -13.47 -3.37 2.27
N GLU A 73 -12.40 -4.11 1.98
CA GLU A 73 -11.70 -4.89 3.00
C GLU A 73 -10.32 -4.31 3.27
N MET A 74 -9.78 -4.65 4.43
CA MET A 74 -8.44 -4.21 4.81
C MET A 74 -7.69 -5.33 5.51
N ILE A 75 -6.38 -5.16 5.56
CA ILE A 75 -5.50 -6.05 6.31
C ILE A 75 -4.43 -5.21 7.00
N VAL A 76 -4.04 -5.63 8.19
CA VAL A 76 -2.89 -5.07 8.88
C VAL A 76 -1.76 -6.07 8.75
N VAL A 77 -0.66 -5.65 8.13
CA VAL A 77 0.55 -6.46 8.02
C VAL A 77 1.44 -6.11 9.20
N PRO A 78 1.67 -7.04 10.11
CA PRO A 78 2.47 -6.74 11.31
C PRO A 78 3.92 -6.42 10.99
N ILE A 79 4.51 -5.63 11.84
CA ILE A 79 5.93 -5.28 11.80
C ILE A 79 6.78 -6.53 11.60
N GLY A 80 7.78 -6.46 10.75
CA GLY A 80 8.72 -7.55 10.50
C GLY A 80 8.21 -8.68 9.63
N THR A 81 6.99 -8.61 9.13
CA THR A 81 6.40 -9.66 8.31
C THR A 81 6.77 -9.49 6.85
N LYS A 82 7.45 -10.49 6.29
CA LYS A 82 7.78 -10.50 4.86
C LYS A 82 6.51 -10.67 4.04
N HIS A 83 6.34 -9.85 3.05
CA HIS A 83 5.15 -9.92 2.20
C HIS A 83 5.42 -9.39 0.81
N LYS A 84 4.58 -9.82 -0.15
CA LYS A 84 4.63 -9.36 -1.54
C LYS A 84 3.21 -9.08 -2.00
N PRO A 85 2.82 -7.81 -2.11
CA PRO A 85 1.51 -7.46 -2.66
C PRO A 85 1.50 -7.55 -4.17
N TYR A 86 0.34 -7.88 -4.75
CA TYR A 86 0.14 -7.84 -6.19
C TYR A 86 -1.33 -7.70 -6.52
N ALA A 87 -1.61 -7.34 -7.77
CA ALA A 87 -2.97 -7.26 -8.28
C ALA A 87 -2.97 -7.73 -9.73
N LYS A 88 -3.95 -8.54 -10.09
CA LYS A 88 -4.09 -9.05 -11.47
C LYS A 88 -4.57 -7.97 -12.42
N LYS A 89 -5.40 -7.06 -11.93
CA LYS A 89 -5.87 -5.87 -12.64
C LYS A 89 -5.60 -4.67 -11.76
N GLU A 90 -5.52 -3.49 -12.35
CA GLU A 90 -5.27 -2.30 -11.57
C GLU A 90 -6.27 -2.19 -10.42
N ALA A 91 -5.75 -2.04 -9.22
CA ALA A 91 -6.53 -1.83 -8.01
C ALA A 91 -6.15 -0.49 -7.39
N LYS A 92 -7.09 0.06 -6.65
CA LYS A 92 -6.92 1.34 -5.96
C LYS A 92 -6.97 1.09 -4.47
N ILE A 93 -5.89 1.41 -3.80
CA ILE A 93 -5.74 1.12 -2.38
C ILE A 93 -5.34 2.35 -1.59
N MET A 94 -5.54 2.27 -0.29
CA MET A 94 -5.03 3.25 0.65
C MET A 94 -4.06 2.57 1.59
N LEU A 95 -2.92 3.18 1.80
CA LEU A 95 -1.97 2.80 2.83
C LEU A 95 -2.07 3.81 3.96
N VAL A 96 -1.96 3.33 5.19
CA VAL A 96 -1.89 4.20 6.37
C VAL A 96 -0.67 3.78 7.15
N GLU A 97 0.23 4.72 7.38
CA GLU A 97 1.49 4.45 8.05
C GLU A 97 2.09 5.73 8.60
N PRO A 98 3.01 5.63 9.56
CA PRO A 98 3.71 6.81 10.08
C PRO A 98 4.48 7.52 8.96
N ALA A 99 4.60 8.83 9.08
CA ALA A 99 5.40 9.62 8.15
C ALA A 99 6.87 9.19 8.24
N GLY A 100 7.55 9.23 7.09
CA GLY A 100 8.98 8.91 7.02
C GLY A 100 9.32 7.45 6.97
N VAL A 101 8.33 6.57 6.88
CA VAL A 101 8.58 5.14 6.73
C VAL A 101 9.19 4.85 5.39
N VAL A 102 10.30 4.11 5.39
CA VAL A 102 10.88 3.57 4.17
C VAL A 102 10.10 2.31 3.83
N ASN A 103 9.43 2.31 2.70
CA ASN A 103 8.47 1.26 2.35
C ASN A 103 9.10 -0.02 1.84
N THR A 104 10.39 -0.07 1.72
CA THR A 104 11.09 -1.32 1.44
C THR A 104 12.26 -1.45 2.36
N CYS A 105 12.19 -2.42 3.23
CA CYS A 105 13.36 -2.89 3.93
C CYS A 105 13.97 -3.92 2.99
N LEU A 106 15.09 -3.58 2.41
CA LEU A 106 15.59 -4.24 1.22
C LEU A 106 15.88 -5.70 1.41
N LEU A 107 15.25 -6.52 0.62
CA LEU A 107 15.61 -7.91 0.41
C LEU A 107 16.49 -8.05 -0.83
N TYR A 108 16.64 -6.95 -1.56
CA TYR A 108 17.59 -6.82 -2.66
C TYR A 108 17.88 -5.34 -2.83
N THR A 109 18.90 -5.01 -3.65
CA THR A 109 19.47 -3.66 -3.69
C THR A 109 18.95 -2.76 -4.79
N SER A 110 18.06 -3.22 -5.62
CA SER A 110 17.51 -2.39 -6.69
C SER A 110 16.70 -1.23 -6.12
N PRO A 111 16.74 -0.08 -6.78
CA PRO A 111 15.80 0.97 -6.43
C PRO A 111 14.39 0.44 -6.58
N SER A 112 13.52 0.80 -5.68
CA SER A 112 12.15 0.35 -5.72
C SER A 112 11.20 1.53 -5.67
N PRO A 113 9.97 1.34 -6.16
CA PRO A 113 8.97 2.38 -6.03
C PRO A 113 8.77 2.73 -4.58
N ARG A 114 8.39 3.95 -4.35
CA ARG A 114 8.03 4.41 -3.03
C ARG A 114 6.55 4.21 -2.86
N ASP A 115 6.15 3.58 -1.84
CA ASP A 115 4.75 3.42 -1.52
C ASP A 115 4.40 4.05 -0.18
#